data_7fc71a8e98809d054d049ef2e9e04182
#
_entry.id   7fc71a8e98809d054d049ef2e9e04182
#
_cell.length_a   1.000
_cell.length_b   1.000
_cell.length_c   1.000
_cell.angle_alpha   90.00
_cell.angle_beta   90.00
_cell.angle_gamma   90.00
#
_symmetry.space_group_name_H-M   'P 1'
#
loop_
_entity.id
_entity.type
_entity.pdbx_description
1 polymer ?
#
loop_
_entity_poly.entity_id
_entity_poly.type
_entity_poly.pdbx_seq_one_letter_code
_entity_poly.pdbx_strand_id
1 'polypeptide(L)'
;MISVDAQKTIARVRDVCARLDAMSRELGKGYTLTLSFPGRAVEERRLTWLIDGRAPHQPPRPILQLNAYAETQIRDAVRQRFGEAMLSGAQPSMLPVMTVAGYALRRVYVERFDASGGDVSLAPLSPRYLDRKRRRGLDLRIGRATGATASAVSKAQVIVKRVK
;
A
#
# COMPACT_ATOMS: atom_id res chain seq x y z
N MET A 1 15.20 -42.68 -16.48
CA MET A 1 14.64 -43.05 -15.16
C MET A 1 15.07 -41.97 -14.16
N ILE A 2 14.15 -41.13 -13.65
CA ILE A 2 14.46 -40.09 -12.66
C ILE A 2 14.35 -40.77 -11.30
N SER A 3 15.50 -40.98 -10.64
CA SER A 3 15.53 -41.47 -9.27
C SER A 3 15.28 -40.29 -8.34
N VAL A 4 14.15 -40.29 -7.66
CA VAL A 4 13.87 -39.32 -6.59
C VAL A 4 14.51 -39.82 -5.31
N ASP A 5 15.50 -39.12 -4.80
CA ASP A 5 16.09 -39.39 -3.49
C ASP A 5 15.06 -39.03 -2.37
N ALA A 6 14.35 -40.04 -1.91
CA ALA A 6 13.26 -39.89 -0.95
C ALA A 6 13.73 -39.24 0.36
N GLN A 7 14.98 -39.51 0.80
CA GLN A 7 15.52 -38.91 2.02
C GLN A 7 15.75 -37.39 1.86
N LYS A 8 16.31 -36.97 0.71
CA LYS A 8 16.46 -35.53 0.41
C LYS A 8 15.13 -34.83 0.27
N THR A 9 14.14 -35.50 -0.32
CA THR A 9 12.79 -34.95 -0.45
C THR A 9 12.13 -34.76 0.91
N ILE A 10 12.22 -35.75 1.81
CA ILE A 10 11.68 -35.65 3.19
C ILE A 10 12.39 -34.55 3.97
N ALA A 11 13.72 -34.41 3.87
CA ALA A 11 14.47 -33.34 4.53
C ALA A 11 14.01 -31.95 4.07
N ARG A 12 13.82 -31.75 2.75
CA ARG A 12 13.29 -30.48 2.20
C ARG A 12 11.87 -30.18 2.69
N VAL A 13 11.00 -31.16 2.72
CA VAL A 13 9.63 -30.98 3.24
C VAL A 13 9.65 -30.56 4.70
N ARG A 14 10.45 -31.23 5.53
CA ARG A 14 10.60 -30.85 6.96
C ARG A 14 11.13 -29.41 7.14
N ASP A 15 12.10 -29.00 6.35
CA ASP A 15 12.65 -27.63 6.39
C ASP A 15 11.56 -26.60 6.00
N VAL A 16 10.80 -26.87 4.94
CA VAL A 16 9.67 -26.01 4.55
C VAL A 16 8.61 -25.92 5.65
N CYS A 17 8.22 -27.05 6.26
CA CYS A 17 7.27 -27.04 7.39
C CYS A 17 7.79 -26.23 8.57
N ALA A 18 9.04 -26.40 8.97
CA ALA A 18 9.65 -25.63 10.06
C ALA A 18 9.66 -24.12 9.79
N ARG A 19 9.89 -23.72 8.53
CA ARG A 19 9.82 -22.30 8.12
C ARG A 19 8.39 -21.77 8.15
N LEU A 20 7.42 -22.55 7.69
CA LEU A 20 6.00 -22.19 7.77
C LEU A 20 5.58 -21.95 9.21
N ASP A 21 5.94 -22.84 10.13
CA ASP A 21 5.65 -22.70 11.56
C ASP A 21 6.30 -21.45 12.18
N ALA A 22 7.55 -21.16 11.80
CA ALA A 22 8.24 -19.96 12.25
C ALA A 22 7.56 -18.68 11.75
N MET A 23 7.17 -18.64 10.47
CA MET A 23 6.46 -17.49 9.88
C MET A 23 5.06 -17.33 10.45
N SER A 24 4.33 -18.43 10.71
CA SER A 24 3.02 -18.41 11.36
C SER A 24 3.10 -17.81 12.76
N ARG A 25 4.10 -18.20 13.55
CA ARG A 25 4.35 -17.60 14.88
C ARG A 25 4.69 -16.12 14.79
N GLU A 26 5.45 -15.69 13.78
CA GLU A 26 5.73 -14.27 13.54
C GLU A 26 4.47 -13.48 13.18
N LEU A 27 3.61 -14.02 12.30
CA LEU A 27 2.32 -13.40 11.95
C LEU A 27 1.40 -13.24 13.15
N GLY A 28 1.38 -14.22 14.06
CA GLY A 28 0.57 -14.17 15.27
C GLY A 28 0.92 -13.02 16.23
N LYS A 29 2.10 -12.40 16.06
CA LYS A 29 2.53 -11.24 16.85
C LYS A 29 1.92 -9.91 16.37
N GLY A 30 1.32 -9.88 15.18
CA GLY A 30 0.76 -8.69 14.56
C GLY A 30 1.80 -7.68 14.06
N TYR A 31 1.40 -6.90 13.10
CA TYR A 31 2.22 -5.82 12.52
C TYR A 31 1.35 -4.60 12.25
N THR A 32 1.90 -3.42 12.53
CA THR A 32 1.31 -2.15 12.10
C THR A 32 2.10 -1.63 10.91
N LEU A 33 1.36 -1.26 9.86
CA LEU A 33 1.91 -0.63 8.67
C LEU A 33 1.47 0.83 8.65
N THR A 34 2.43 1.74 8.54
CA THR A 34 2.18 3.18 8.49
C THR A 34 2.86 3.76 7.26
N LEU A 35 2.14 4.64 6.54
CA LEU A 35 2.74 5.53 5.56
C LEU A 35 3.05 6.86 6.24
N SER A 36 4.31 7.23 6.26
CA SER A 36 4.80 8.46 6.91
C SER A 36 5.22 9.48 5.86
N PHE A 37 4.99 10.76 6.13
CA PHE A 37 5.27 11.90 5.25
C PHE A 37 6.30 12.84 5.87
N PRO A 38 7.57 12.42 6.07
CA PRO A 38 8.57 13.20 6.78
C PRO A 38 8.80 14.55 6.08
N GLY A 39 8.77 15.63 6.87
CA GLY A 39 8.97 17.00 6.38
C GLY A 39 7.86 17.55 5.49
N ARG A 40 6.68 16.90 5.42
CA ARG A 40 5.57 17.26 4.52
C ARG A 40 4.25 17.51 5.25
N ALA A 41 4.30 18.20 6.38
CA ALA A 41 3.13 18.48 7.20
C ALA A 41 2.00 19.25 6.46
N VAL A 42 2.35 20.09 5.48
CA VAL A 42 1.36 20.80 4.65
C VAL A 42 0.61 19.85 3.74
N GLU A 43 1.32 18.92 3.08
CA GLU A 43 0.74 17.90 2.20
C GLU A 43 -0.09 16.90 2.98
N GLU A 44 0.34 16.51 4.17
CA GLU A 44 -0.40 15.64 5.07
C GLU A 44 -1.73 16.29 5.50
N ARG A 45 -1.72 17.57 5.90
CA ARG A 45 -2.94 18.32 6.19
C ARG A 45 -3.88 18.44 5.00
N ARG A 46 -3.33 18.67 3.79
CA ARG A 46 -4.12 18.69 2.54
C ARG A 46 -4.74 17.32 2.24
N LEU A 47 -4.01 16.25 2.52
CA LEU A 47 -4.49 14.89 2.36
C LEU A 47 -5.63 14.59 3.33
N THR A 48 -5.52 14.98 4.60
CA THR A 48 -6.59 14.91 5.61
C THR A 48 -7.83 15.66 5.12
N TRP A 49 -7.69 16.90 4.65
CA TRP A 49 -8.83 17.66 4.11
C TRP A 49 -9.45 17.02 2.85
N LEU A 50 -8.66 16.30 2.06
CA LEU A 50 -9.17 15.57 0.91
C LEU A 50 -10.00 14.37 1.34
N ILE A 51 -9.54 13.63 2.33
CA ILE A 51 -10.19 12.41 2.86
C ILE A 51 -11.47 12.76 3.62
N ASP A 52 -11.37 13.66 4.60
CA ASP A 52 -12.43 13.96 5.55
C ASP A 52 -13.40 15.03 5.03
N GLY A 53 -12.99 15.73 3.98
CA GLY A 53 -13.70 16.91 3.49
C GLY A 53 -13.39 18.15 4.31
N ARG A 54 -13.99 19.27 3.89
CA ARG A 54 -13.94 20.55 4.58
C ARG A 54 -15.27 21.25 4.41
N ALA A 55 -16.12 21.09 5.41
CA ALA A 55 -17.41 21.75 5.42
C ALA A 55 -17.29 23.28 5.32
N PRO A 56 -18.23 23.99 4.67
CA PRO A 56 -19.32 23.47 3.85
C PRO A 56 -18.93 23.23 2.38
N HIS A 57 -17.67 23.44 2.00
CA HIS A 57 -17.28 23.63 0.58
C HIS A 57 -16.62 22.44 -0.09
N GLN A 58 -16.14 21.48 0.67
CA GLN A 58 -15.44 20.33 0.11
C GLN A 58 -16.00 19.02 0.67
N PRO A 59 -16.66 18.20 -0.16
CA PRO A 59 -17.12 16.89 0.28
C PRO A 59 -15.91 15.95 0.55
N PRO A 60 -16.08 14.97 1.44
CA PRO A 60 -15.08 13.94 1.66
C PRO A 60 -14.80 13.15 0.37
N ARG A 61 -13.53 12.78 0.19
CA ARG A 61 -13.04 11.96 -0.92
C ARG A 61 -12.07 10.92 -0.39
N PRO A 62 -12.55 9.75 0.01
CA PRO A 62 -11.74 8.73 0.70
C PRO A 62 -10.77 8.02 -0.25
N ILE A 63 -9.88 8.78 -0.87
CA ILE A 63 -8.91 8.29 -1.86
C ILE A 63 -7.95 7.24 -1.28
N LEU A 64 -7.74 7.26 0.04
CA LEU A 64 -6.91 6.28 0.77
C LEU A 64 -7.73 5.16 1.41
N GLN A 65 -9.00 4.99 1.04
CA GLN A 65 -9.84 3.91 1.55
C GLN A 65 -9.28 2.54 1.14
N LEU A 66 -9.23 1.62 2.11
CA LEU A 66 -9.03 0.21 1.79
C LEU A 66 -10.33 -0.35 1.21
N ASN A 67 -10.21 -1.07 0.10
CA ASN A 67 -11.31 -1.76 -0.55
C ASN A 67 -10.81 -3.09 -1.15
N ALA A 68 -11.70 -3.89 -1.70
CA ALA A 68 -11.38 -5.21 -2.23
C ALA A 68 -10.25 -5.19 -3.29
N TYR A 69 -10.16 -4.14 -4.11
CA TYR A 69 -9.06 -3.99 -5.08
C TYR A 69 -7.72 -3.80 -4.37
N ALA A 70 -7.64 -2.83 -3.44
CA ALA A 70 -6.42 -2.59 -2.67
C ALA A 70 -5.99 -3.82 -1.86
N GLU A 71 -6.94 -4.49 -1.22
CA GLU A 71 -6.68 -5.73 -0.49
C GLU A 71 -6.14 -6.84 -1.40
N THR A 72 -6.68 -6.98 -2.61
CA THR A 72 -6.18 -7.95 -3.60
C THR A 72 -4.74 -7.64 -4.01
N GLN A 73 -4.43 -6.38 -4.35
CA GLN A 73 -3.07 -5.96 -4.70
C GLN A 73 -2.06 -6.23 -3.57
N ILE A 74 -2.46 -5.93 -2.34
CA ILE A 74 -1.63 -6.21 -1.16
C ILE A 74 -1.44 -7.72 -0.98
N ARG A 75 -2.51 -8.50 -1.07
CA ARG A 75 -2.49 -9.96 -0.91
C ARG A 75 -1.58 -10.63 -1.93
N ASP A 76 -1.66 -10.22 -3.20
CA ASP A 76 -0.85 -10.80 -4.27
C ASP A 76 0.63 -10.47 -4.08
N ALA A 77 0.96 -9.24 -3.72
CA ALA A 77 2.33 -8.83 -3.41
C ALA A 77 2.90 -9.62 -2.20
N VAL A 78 2.09 -9.81 -1.16
CA VAL A 78 2.45 -10.61 0.02
C VAL A 78 2.66 -12.07 -0.35
N ARG A 79 1.77 -12.68 -1.14
CA ARG A 79 1.87 -14.07 -1.60
C ARG A 79 3.15 -14.30 -2.40
N GLN A 80 3.43 -13.42 -3.35
CA GLN A 80 4.65 -13.50 -4.16
C GLN A 80 5.89 -13.45 -3.27
N ARG A 81 6.00 -12.43 -2.41
CA ARG A 81 7.16 -12.26 -1.53
C ARG A 81 7.32 -13.38 -0.51
N PHE A 82 6.19 -13.87 -0.01
CA PHE A 82 6.18 -15.03 0.88
C PHE A 82 6.73 -16.28 0.17
N GLY A 83 6.26 -16.56 -1.04
CA GLY A 83 6.76 -17.67 -1.86
C GLY A 83 8.27 -17.57 -2.10
N GLU A 84 8.77 -16.40 -2.48
CA GLU A 84 10.21 -16.15 -2.66
C GLU A 84 11.00 -16.43 -1.36
N ALA A 85 10.51 -15.97 -0.22
CA ALA A 85 11.16 -16.18 1.08
C ALA A 85 11.20 -17.67 1.47
N MET A 86 10.15 -18.43 1.14
CA MET A 86 10.11 -19.87 1.39
C MET A 86 11.09 -20.65 0.50
N LEU A 87 11.29 -20.21 -0.73
CA LEU A 87 12.18 -20.88 -1.70
C LEU A 87 13.66 -20.51 -1.50
N SER A 88 13.95 -19.33 -0.97
CA SER A 88 15.31 -18.79 -0.91
C SER A 88 16.24 -19.48 0.09
N GLY A 89 15.73 -20.33 0.97
CA GLY A 89 16.53 -20.94 2.04
C GLY A 89 16.91 -19.98 3.19
N ALA A 90 16.55 -18.68 3.08
CA ALA A 90 16.85 -17.70 4.10
C ALA A 90 16.03 -17.91 5.38
N GLN A 91 16.52 -17.36 6.50
CA GLN A 91 15.75 -17.32 7.76
C GLN A 91 14.39 -16.64 7.52
N PRO A 92 13.27 -17.24 7.94
CA PRO A 92 11.95 -16.67 7.72
C PRO A 92 11.79 -15.41 8.56
N SER A 93 11.53 -14.30 7.87
CA SER A 93 11.19 -13.02 8.51
C SER A 93 9.97 -12.41 7.85
N MET A 94 9.01 -12.01 8.67
CA MET A 94 7.81 -11.34 8.18
C MET A 94 8.01 -9.85 7.88
N LEU A 95 9.06 -9.23 8.41
CA LEU A 95 9.30 -7.80 8.19
C LEU A 95 9.46 -7.43 6.70
N PRO A 96 10.28 -8.11 5.88
CA PRO A 96 10.35 -7.86 4.44
C PRO A 96 9.01 -8.09 3.72
N VAL A 97 8.24 -9.12 4.12
CA VAL A 97 6.92 -9.42 3.54
C VAL A 97 5.94 -8.28 3.81
N MET A 98 5.87 -7.80 5.06
CA MET A 98 5.01 -6.68 5.44
C MET A 98 5.48 -5.35 4.82
N THR A 99 6.77 -5.18 4.57
CA THR A 99 7.30 -4.01 3.85
C THR A 99 6.81 -3.99 2.41
N VAL A 100 6.78 -5.13 1.73
CA VAL A 100 6.21 -5.24 0.37
C VAL A 100 4.71 -4.95 0.36
N ALA A 101 3.96 -5.39 1.37
CA ALA A 101 2.55 -5.00 1.55
C ALA A 101 2.36 -3.47 1.58
N GLY A 102 3.22 -2.76 2.30
CA GLY A 102 3.20 -1.31 2.37
C GLY A 102 3.53 -0.63 1.05
N TYR A 103 4.47 -1.17 0.28
CA TYR A 103 4.76 -0.65 -1.06
C TYR A 103 3.62 -0.90 -2.04
N ALA A 104 2.95 -2.06 -1.97
CA ALA A 104 1.78 -2.35 -2.77
C ALA A 104 0.64 -1.37 -2.46
N LEU A 105 0.35 -1.13 -1.18
CA LEU A 105 -0.63 -0.14 -0.74
C LEU A 105 -0.29 1.28 -1.24
N ARG A 106 0.97 1.70 -1.08
CA ARG A 106 1.42 3.01 -1.59
C ARG A 106 1.23 3.13 -3.10
N ARG A 107 1.51 2.08 -3.88
CA ARG A 107 1.31 2.03 -5.33
C ARG A 107 -0.17 2.25 -5.69
N VAL A 108 -1.09 1.53 -5.03
CA VAL A 108 -2.54 1.70 -5.23
C VAL A 108 -2.96 3.14 -4.99
N TYR A 109 -2.46 3.77 -3.94
CA TYR A 109 -2.80 5.16 -3.65
C TYR A 109 -2.25 6.14 -4.71
N VAL A 110 -1.05 5.91 -5.22
CA VAL A 110 -0.49 6.71 -6.33
C VAL A 110 -1.36 6.59 -7.57
N GLU A 111 -1.73 5.36 -7.95
CA GLU A 111 -2.61 5.07 -9.10
C GLU A 111 -3.96 5.79 -8.98
N ARG A 112 -4.56 5.85 -7.78
CA ARG A 112 -5.80 6.60 -7.53
C ARG A 112 -5.65 8.10 -7.74
N PHE A 113 -4.53 8.70 -7.37
CA PHE A 113 -4.26 10.10 -7.69
C PHE A 113 -4.08 10.32 -9.19
N ASP A 114 -3.50 9.38 -9.91
CA ASP A 114 -3.31 9.46 -11.35
C ASP A 114 -4.63 9.30 -12.12
N ALA A 115 -5.52 8.45 -11.64
CA ALA A 115 -6.82 8.16 -12.26
C ALA A 115 -8.00 8.95 -11.66
N SER A 116 -7.75 9.95 -10.80
CA SER A 116 -8.81 10.70 -10.09
C SER A 116 -9.79 9.81 -9.32
N GLY A 117 -9.26 8.81 -8.65
CA GLY A 117 -10.03 7.83 -7.87
C GLY A 117 -9.78 6.40 -8.31
N GLY A 118 -9.68 6.14 -9.63
CA GLY A 118 -9.48 4.80 -10.16
C GLY A 118 -10.58 3.83 -9.70
N ASP A 119 -10.22 2.95 -8.80
CA ASP A 119 -11.09 1.91 -8.22
C ASP A 119 -12.02 2.42 -7.08
N VAL A 120 -11.92 3.70 -6.71
CA VAL A 120 -12.81 4.34 -5.72
C VAL A 120 -13.64 5.45 -6.37
N SER A 121 -14.93 5.48 -6.03
CA SER A 121 -15.82 6.57 -6.46
C SER A 121 -15.57 7.80 -5.61
N LEU A 122 -15.14 8.89 -6.24
CA LEU A 122 -14.88 10.16 -5.57
C LEU A 122 -15.90 11.21 -5.98
N ALA A 123 -16.35 12.01 -5.02
CA ALA A 123 -17.20 13.16 -5.30
C ALA A 123 -16.50 14.10 -6.31
N PRO A 124 -17.19 14.55 -7.39
CA PRO A 124 -16.61 15.39 -8.41
C PRO A 124 -16.18 16.75 -7.84
N LEU A 125 -15.25 17.42 -8.54
CA LEU A 125 -14.92 18.80 -8.25
C LEU A 125 -16.08 19.72 -8.68
N SER A 126 -16.36 20.76 -7.86
CA SER A 126 -17.41 21.73 -8.24
C SER A 126 -17.05 22.44 -9.54
N PRO A 127 -18.02 22.80 -10.39
CA PRO A 127 -17.78 23.52 -11.65
C PRO A 127 -16.95 24.79 -11.45
N ARG A 128 -17.27 25.60 -10.45
CA ARG A 128 -16.51 26.81 -10.09
C ARG A 128 -15.04 26.51 -9.78
N TYR A 129 -14.75 25.39 -9.09
CA TYR A 129 -13.36 25.01 -8.77
C TYR A 129 -12.62 24.48 -10.01
N LEU A 130 -13.30 23.74 -10.88
CA LEU A 130 -12.74 23.29 -12.15
C LEU A 130 -12.38 24.47 -13.06
N ASP A 131 -13.24 25.48 -13.18
CA ASP A 131 -12.97 26.67 -13.98
C ASP A 131 -11.79 27.47 -13.41
N ARG A 132 -11.68 27.59 -12.09
CA ARG A 132 -10.53 28.20 -11.47
C ARG A 132 -9.23 27.46 -11.76
N LYS A 133 -9.25 26.11 -11.75
CA LYS A 133 -8.12 25.28 -12.12
C LYS A 133 -7.71 25.50 -13.58
N ARG A 134 -8.68 25.49 -14.52
CA ARG A 134 -8.45 25.74 -15.94
C ARG A 134 -7.77 27.09 -16.18
N ARG A 135 -8.32 28.16 -15.60
CA ARG A 135 -7.76 29.53 -15.71
C ARG A 135 -6.34 29.64 -15.18
N ARG A 136 -5.93 28.78 -14.24
CA ARG A 136 -4.59 28.76 -13.63
C ARG A 136 -3.65 27.72 -14.25
N GLY A 137 -4.07 27.01 -15.30
CA GLY A 137 -3.27 25.95 -15.91
C GLY A 137 -2.96 24.79 -14.96
N LEU A 138 -3.80 24.54 -13.93
CA LEU A 138 -3.57 23.50 -12.96
C LEU A 138 -4.14 22.15 -13.43
N ASP A 139 -3.54 21.05 -12.95
CA ASP A 139 -4.03 19.70 -13.22
C ASP A 139 -5.47 19.55 -12.71
N LEU A 140 -6.38 19.13 -13.59
CA LEU A 140 -7.81 19.03 -13.30
C LEU A 140 -8.18 17.83 -12.43
N ARG A 141 -7.27 16.86 -12.29
CA ARG A 141 -7.50 15.66 -11.47
C ARG A 141 -7.66 16.01 -9.99
N ILE A 142 -8.41 15.17 -9.28
CA ILE A 142 -8.65 15.33 -7.83
C ILE A 142 -7.32 15.19 -7.07
N GLY A 143 -7.06 16.10 -6.13
CA GLY A 143 -5.83 16.07 -5.32
C GLY A 143 -4.54 16.46 -6.04
N ARG A 144 -4.57 16.80 -7.34
CA ARG A 144 -3.39 17.08 -8.17
C ARG A 144 -3.23 18.52 -8.65
N ALA A 145 -3.84 19.49 -7.99
CA ALA A 145 -3.75 20.89 -8.45
C ALA A 145 -2.32 21.35 -8.76
N THR A 146 -1.37 21.05 -7.87
CA THR A 146 0.06 21.32 -8.06
C THR A 146 0.91 20.05 -8.13
N GLY A 147 0.29 18.87 -8.02
CA GLY A 147 1.00 17.60 -7.91
C GLY A 147 1.67 17.33 -6.56
N ALA A 148 1.78 18.32 -5.67
CA ALA A 148 2.52 18.19 -4.41
C ALA A 148 1.99 17.08 -3.52
N THR A 149 0.66 16.98 -3.35
CA THR A 149 0.04 15.92 -2.51
C THR A 149 0.27 14.52 -3.11
N ALA A 150 0.08 14.36 -4.42
CA ALA A 150 0.37 13.09 -5.10
C ALA A 150 1.86 12.71 -5.00
N SER A 151 2.75 13.68 -5.17
CA SER A 151 4.20 13.49 -4.98
C SER A 151 4.54 13.13 -3.52
N ALA A 152 3.84 13.70 -2.54
CA ALA A 152 4.03 13.32 -1.15
C ALA A 152 3.66 11.85 -0.91
N VAL A 153 2.53 11.39 -1.45
CA VAL A 153 2.10 9.99 -1.34
C VAL A 153 3.10 9.06 -2.04
N SER A 154 3.58 9.41 -3.25
CA SER A 154 4.56 8.59 -3.97
C SER A 154 5.90 8.46 -3.25
N LYS A 155 6.27 9.46 -2.43
CA LYS A 155 7.50 9.51 -1.65
C LYS A 155 7.30 9.13 -0.18
N ALA A 156 6.08 8.73 0.21
CA ALA A 156 5.80 8.32 1.58
C ALA A 156 6.68 7.15 1.99
N GLN A 157 7.22 7.21 3.21
CA GLN A 157 7.99 6.12 3.78
C GLN A 157 7.06 5.05 4.31
N VAL A 158 7.36 3.80 3.98
CA VAL A 158 6.68 2.63 4.53
C VAL A 158 7.37 2.25 5.84
N ILE A 159 6.64 2.37 6.94
CA ILE A 159 7.12 2.01 8.28
C ILE A 159 6.33 0.79 8.73
N VAL A 160 7.04 -0.29 9.01
CA VAL A 160 6.47 -1.52 9.57
C VAL A 160 6.98 -1.69 10.99
N LYS A 161 6.07 -1.84 11.94
CA LYS A 161 6.39 -2.11 13.34
C LYS A 161 5.68 -3.38 13.79
N ARG A 162 6.39 -4.20 14.57
CA ARG A 162 5.76 -5.30 15.29
C ARG A 162 4.89 -4.73 16.40
N VAL A 163 3.68 -5.25 16.56
CA VAL A 163 2.84 -4.95 17.72
C VAL A 163 3.47 -5.67 18.92
N LYS A 164 3.64 -4.95 20.02
CA LYS A 164 4.19 -5.51 21.28
C LYS A 164 3.14 -6.32 22.01
#